data_e357fe03d19afa1c7258e765fe4bfffd
#
_entry.id   e357fe03d19afa1c7258e765fe4bfffd
#
_cell.length_a   1.000
_cell.length_b   1.000
_cell.length_c   1.000
_cell.angle_alpha   90.00
_cell.angle_beta   90.00
_cell.angle_gamma   90.00
#
_symmetry.space_group_name_H-M   'P 1'
#
loop_
_entity.id
_entity.type
_entity.pdbx_description
1 polymer ?
#
loop_
_entity_poly.entity_id
_entity_poly.type
_entity_poly.pdbx_seq_one_letter_code
_entity_poly.pdbx_strand_id
1 'polypeptide(L)'
;DVLSLSPLDESGCAQVIDAAGKWVTPGFLEIHSHYDAEVIAAPALKESVRHGVTSVTIGSCSISMVLAEPEDCSDLFTRVEAVPREYVLPILQEKKSWRDAAGYRAFYDQLALGPNVNSFLGHSELRVAVMGLERAIQKITPTEAELARMEQLLEEALDAGCIGLSVMTTRLDK
;
A
#
# COMPACT_ATOMS: atom_id res chain seq x y z
N ASP A 1 19.63 -14.84 9.54
CA ASP A 1 20.98 -14.44 9.97
C ASP A 1 22.00 -15.49 9.54
N VAL A 2 23.21 -15.09 9.18
CA VAL A 2 24.33 -16.01 8.96
C VAL A 2 25.00 -16.23 10.31
N LEU A 3 24.89 -17.43 10.87
CA LEU A 3 25.42 -17.76 12.18
C LEU A 3 26.84 -18.30 12.11
N SER A 4 27.18 -19.03 11.05
CA SER A 4 28.50 -19.65 10.88
C SER A 4 28.80 -19.91 9.41
N LEU A 5 30.09 -19.89 9.04
CA LEU A 5 30.60 -20.39 7.77
C LEU A 5 31.18 -21.82 7.90
N SER A 6 31.17 -22.38 9.10
CA SER A 6 31.57 -23.75 9.38
C SER A 6 30.34 -24.63 9.62
N PRO A 7 30.45 -25.97 9.48
CA PRO A 7 29.38 -26.88 9.79
C PRO A 7 28.85 -26.64 11.22
N LEU A 8 27.54 -26.66 11.37
CA LEU A 8 26.84 -26.51 12.64
C LEU A 8 26.30 -27.88 13.10
N ASP A 9 26.09 -28.02 14.41
CA ASP A 9 25.35 -29.15 14.95
C ASP A 9 23.86 -29.02 14.60
N GLU A 10 23.34 -29.94 13.82
CA GLU A 10 21.98 -29.98 13.33
C GLU A 10 21.00 -30.65 14.30
N SER A 11 21.47 -31.24 15.38
CA SER A 11 20.68 -32.07 16.31
C SER A 11 19.52 -31.34 16.97
N GLY A 12 19.59 -29.97 17.05
CA GLY A 12 18.54 -29.10 17.60
C GLY A 12 17.66 -28.42 16.55
N CYS A 13 17.84 -28.69 15.26
CA CYS A 13 17.09 -28.04 14.20
C CYS A 13 15.73 -28.69 13.99
N ALA A 14 14.67 -27.87 13.88
CA ALA A 14 13.34 -28.36 13.51
C ALA A 14 13.30 -28.80 12.04
N GLN A 15 14.10 -28.17 11.18
CA GLN A 15 14.23 -28.50 9.76
C GLN A 15 15.61 -28.10 9.25
N VAL A 16 16.21 -28.95 8.42
CA VAL A 16 17.43 -28.67 7.68
C VAL A 16 17.09 -28.63 6.20
N ILE A 17 17.49 -27.56 5.50
CA ILE A 17 17.29 -27.39 4.07
C ILE A 17 18.64 -27.43 3.38
N ASP A 18 18.89 -28.42 2.55
CA ASP A 18 20.09 -28.47 1.69
C ASP A 18 19.97 -27.44 0.56
N ALA A 19 20.85 -26.44 0.60
CA ALA A 19 20.94 -25.40 -0.41
C ALA A 19 22.16 -25.56 -1.33
N ALA A 20 22.78 -26.75 -1.39
CA ALA A 20 23.93 -27.00 -2.26
C ALA A 20 23.62 -26.62 -3.73
N GLY A 21 24.46 -25.77 -4.33
CA GLY A 21 24.30 -25.26 -5.68
C GLY A 21 23.17 -24.22 -5.86
N LYS A 22 22.58 -23.73 -4.77
CA LYS A 22 21.53 -22.67 -4.77
C LYS A 22 22.06 -21.41 -4.11
N TRP A 23 21.43 -20.29 -4.45
CA TRP A 23 21.64 -19.04 -3.74
C TRP A 23 20.69 -18.94 -2.55
N VAL A 24 21.22 -18.52 -1.42
CA VAL A 24 20.44 -18.13 -0.25
C VAL A 24 20.50 -16.61 -0.17
N THR A 25 19.38 -15.96 -0.40
CA THR A 25 19.26 -14.50 -0.46
C THR A 25 18.17 -14.02 0.48
N PRO A 26 18.18 -12.73 0.86
CA PRO A 26 16.98 -12.09 1.41
C PRO A 26 15.82 -12.25 0.42
N GLY A 27 14.57 -12.19 0.92
CA GLY A 27 13.40 -12.15 0.08
C GLY A 27 13.34 -10.89 -0.78
N PHE A 28 12.64 -10.95 -1.90
CA PHE A 28 12.49 -9.82 -2.79
C PHE A 28 11.62 -8.73 -2.15
N LEU A 29 11.97 -7.48 -2.43
CA LEU A 29 11.20 -6.29 -2.05
C LEU A 29 10.51 -5.76 -3.30
N GLU A 30 9.18 -5.78 -3.32
CA GLU A 30 8.39 -5.10 -4.33
C GLU A 30 8.17 -3.66 -3.87
N ILE A 31 8.95 -2.74 -4.45
CA ILE A 31 9.01 -1.34 -4.01
C ILE A 31 8.02 -0.43 -4.73
N HIS A 32 7.33 -0.92 -5.75
CA HIS A 32 6.36 -0.16 -6.52
C HIS A 32 5.26 -1.10 -7.03
N SER A 33 4.16 -1.10 -6.35
CA SER A 33 3.00 -1.92 -6.75
C SER A 33 1.69 -1.15 -6.55
N HIS A 34 0.64 -1.69 -7.17
CA HIS A 34 -0.74 -1.22 -7.04
C HIS A 34 -1.62 -2.35 -6.49
N TYR A 35 -1.15 -3.02 -5.46
CA TYR A 35 -1.87 -4.10 -4.78
C TYR A 35 -2.86 -3.59 -3.73
N ASP A 36 -3.16 -2.29 -3.71
CA ASP A 36 -3.99 -1.66 -2.67
C ASP A 36 -5.34 -2.37 -2.50
N ALA A 37 -6.06 -2.60 -3.61
CA ALA A 37 -7.32 -3.34 -3.56
C ALA A 37 -7.11 -4.84 -3.34
N GLU A 38 -6.04 -5.43 -3.89
CA GLU A 38 -5.75 -6.86 -3.76
C GLU A 38 -5.42 -7.24 -2.32
N VAL A 39 -4.62 -6.44 -1.61
CA VAL A 39 -4.30 -6.70 -0.19
C VAL A 39 -5.55 -6.70 0.66
N ILE A 40 -6.51 -5.81 0.39
CA ILE A 40 -7.80 -5.75 1.09
C ILE A 40 -8.64 -7.02 0.80
N ALA A 41 -8.65 -7.49 -0.45
CA ALA A 41 -9.44 -8.63 -0.89
C ALA A 41 -8.79 -9.97 -0.55
N ALA A 42 -7.46 -10.08 -0.74
CA ALA A 42 -6.68 -11.31 -0.66
C ALA A 42 -5.31 -11.06 0.00
N PRO A 43 -5.26 -10.76 1.30
CA PRO A 43 -4.07 -10.25 2.00
C PRO A 43 -2.86 -11.18 1.96
N ALA A 44 -3.05 -12.44 1.68
CA ALA A 44 -1.95 -13.40 1.54
C ALA A 44 -1.05 -13.14 0.32
N LEU A 45 -1.48 -12.35 -0.68
CA LEU A 45 -0.74 -12.04 -1.91
C LEU A 45 0.03 -13.26 -2.44
N LYS A 46 -0.68 -14.36 -2.64
CA LYS A 46 -0.09 -15.71 -2.86
C LYS A 46 0.87 -15.75 -4.04
N GLU A 47 0.58 -15.03 -5.11
CA GLU A 47 1.44 -15.04 -6.30
C GLU A 47 2.77 -14.34 -6.02
N SER A 48 2.75 -13.18 -5.37
CA SER A 48 3.97 -12.47 -4.97
C SER A 48 4.81 -13.31 -4.02
N VAL A 49 4.19 -13.88 -2.99
CA VAL A 49 4.89 -14.76 -2.02
C VAL A 49 5.48 -15.99 -2.72
N ARG A 50 4.76 -16.62 -3.64
CA ARG A 50 5.23 -17.79 -4.40
C ARG A 50 6.48 -17.48 -5.23
N HIS A 51 6.66 -16.23 -5.65
CA HIS A 51 7.84 -15.76 -6.36
C HIS A 51 8.96 -15.21 -5.45
N GLY A 52 8.82 -15.37 -4.13
CA GLY A 52 9.85 -14.99 -3.17
C GLY A 52 9.79 -13.55 -2.70
N VAL A 53 8.68 -12.83 -2.98
CA VAL A 53 8.46 -11.48 -2.45
C VAL A 53 8.08 -11.60 -0.97
N THR A 54 8.83 -10.89 -0.12
CA THR A 54 8.62 -10.87 1.34
C THR A 54 8.18 -9.51 1.87
N SER A 55 8.25 -8.47 1.06
CA SER A 55 7.74 -7.14 1.40
C SER A 55 7.22 -6.44 0.15
N VAL A 56 6.09 -5.75 0.27
CA VAL A 56 5.48 -4.96 -0.80
C VAL A 56 5.23 -3.54 -0.33
N THR A 57 5.35 -2.59 -1.26
CA THR A 57 5.01 -1.19 -1.04
C THR A 57 3.84 -0.81 -1.94
N ILE A 58 2.75 -0.36 -1.33
CA ILE A 58 1.51 0.09 -1.97
C ILE A 58 1.31 1.60 -1.81
N GLY A 59 0.23 2.13 -2.35
CA GLY A 59 -0.02 3.57 -2.34
C GLY A 59 0.88 4.33 -3.31
N SER A 60 1.40 3.66 -4.34
CA SER A 60 2.28 4.25 -5.37
C SER A 60 1.51 5.17 -6.32
N CYS A 61 2.24 5.92 -7.15
CA CYS A 61 1.68 6.73 -8.25
C CYS A 61 0.56 7.68 -7.81
N SER A 62 0.69 8.31 -6.63
CA SER A 62 -0.29 9.31 -6.15
C SER A 62 -1.65 8.76 -5.72
N ILE A 63 -1.85 7.45 -5.79
CA ILE A 63 -3.10 6.79 -5.40
C ILE A 63 -2.86 5.88 -4.20
N SER A 64 -3.78 5.90 -3.26
CA SER A 64 -3.80 5.03 -2.08
C SER A 64 -5.26 4.85 -1.62
N MET A 65 -5.48 4.13 -0.53
CA MET A 65 -6.82 3.88 0.01
C MET A 65 -6.88 4.19 1.51
N VAL A 66 -6.12 5.22 1.94
CA VAL A 66 -5.92 5.58 3.35
C VAL A 66 -7.05 6.46 3.89
N LEU A 67 -7.48 7.49 3.14
CA LEU A 67 -8.34 8.56 3.62
C LEU A 67 -9.70 8.64 2.93
N ALA A 68 -9.71 8.59 1.59
CA ALA A 68 -10.89 8.91 0.79
C ALA A 68 -12.00 7.84 0.93
N GLU A 69 -13.23 8.21 0.59
CA GLU A 69 -14.36 7.29 0.62
C GLU A 69 -14.22 6.17 -0.42
N PRO A 70 -14.88 5.00 -0.25
CA PRO A 70 -14.78 3.86 -1.16
C PRO A 70 -14.98 4.20 -2.64
N GLU A 71 -15.92 5.06 -2.94
CA GLU A 71 -16.25 5.51 -4.31
C GLU A 71 -15.08 6.25 -4.93
N ASP A 72 -14.51 7.21 -4.20
CA ASP A 72 -13.39 8.03 -4.65
C ASP A 72 -12.11 7.21 -4.78
N CYS A 73 -11.84 6.33 -3.81
CA CYS A 73 -10.72 5.37 -3.88
C CYS A 73 -10.82 4.49 -5.14
N SER A 74 -12.02 3.95 -5.39
CA SER A 74 -12.25 3.12 -6.57
C SER A 74 -12.07 3.91 -7.86
N ASP A 75 -12.59 5.14 -7.92
CA ASP A 75 -12.51 5.99 -9.12
C ASP A 75 -11.07 6.44 -9.42
N LEU A 76 -10.28 6.73 -8.38
CA LEU A 76 -8.85 7.02 -8.55
C LEU A 76 -8.08 5.78 -9.02
N PHE A 77 -8.29 4.65 -8.35
CA PHE A 77 -7.57 3.41 -8.63
C PHE A 77 -7.82 2.92 -10.06
N THR A 78 -9.08 2.86 -10.49
CA THR A 78 -9.44 2.32 -11.80
C THR A 78 -9.08 3.25 -12.97
N ARG A 79 -8.71 4.51 -12.72
CA ARG A 79 -8.14 5.41 -13.74
C ARG A 79 -6.69 5.09 -14.09
N VAL A 80 -5.96 4.52 -13.15
CA VAL A 80 -4.54 4.18 -13.30
C VAL A 80 -4.39 2.71 -13.66
N GLU A 81 -5.14 1.86 -12.97
CA GLU A 81 -5.11 0.42 -13.15
C GLU A 81 -6.21 -0.06 -14.10
N ALA A 82 -5.87 -1.01 -14.95
CA ALA A 82 -6.83 -1.62 -15.89
C ALA A 82 -7.77 -2.64 -15.21
N VAL A 83 -8.17 -2.37 -13.97
CA VAL A 83 -9.12 -3.20 -13.21
C VAL A 83 -10.48 -2.51 -13.23
N PRO A 84 -11.55 -3.12 -13.75
CA PRO A 84 -12.86 -2.49 -13.81
C PRO A 84 -13.41 -2.13 -12.42
N ARG A 85 -14.08 -0.97 -12.35
CA ARG A 85 -14.67 -0.43 -11.12
C ARG A 85 -15.62 -1.40 -10.41
N GLU A 86 -16.35 -2.20 -11.20
CA GLU A 86 -17.30 -3.20 -10.72
C GLU A 86 -16.67 -4.31 -9.87
N TYR A 87 -15.35 -4.50 -9.96
CA TYR A 87 -14.62 -5.44 -9.09
C TYR A 87 -14.03 -4.75 -7.87
N VAL A 88 -13.58 -3.50 -7.99
CA VAL A 88 -12.90 -2.79 -6.90
C VAL A 88 -13.91 -2.20 -5.90
N LEU A 89 -14.93 -1.51 -6.39
CA LEU A 89 -15.87 -0.79 -5.53
C LEU A 89 -16.61 -1.68 -4.52
N PRO A 90 -17.16 -2.84 -4.89
CA PRO A 90 -17.84 -3.70 -3.92
C PRO A 90 -16.91 -4.19 -2.79
N ILE A 91 -15.65 -4.46 -3.10
CA ILE A 91 -14.65 -4.85 -2.10
C ILE A 91 -14.42 -3.71 -1.11
N LEU A 92 -14.26 -2.49 -1.60
CA LEU A 92 -14.04 -1.33 -0.74
C LEU A 92 -15.28 -1.02 0.10
N GLN A 93 -16.49 -1.07 -0.47
CA GLN A 93 -17.74 -0.86 0.26
C GLN A 93 -17.96 -1.91 1.36
N GLU A 94 -17.54 -3.16 1.14
CA GLU A 94 -17.65 -4.23 2.15
C GLU A 94 -16.56 -4.12 3.23
N LYS A 95 -15.32 -3.83 2.84
CA LYS A 95 -14.15 -4.00 3.72
C LYS A 95 -13.62 -2.71 4.32
N LYS A 96 -13.72 -1.57 3.62
CA LYS A 96 -13.16 -0.30 4.07
C LYS A 96 -13.99 0.30 5.20
N SER A 97 -13.61 -0.03 6.44
CA SER A 97 -14.28 0.45 7.66
C SER A 97 -13.59 1.66 8.29
N TRP A 98 -12.44 2.06 7.81
CA TRP A 98 -11.64 3.17 8.33
C TRP A 98 -11.91 4.48 7.56
N ARG A 99 -11.61 5.61 8.22
CA ARG A 99 -11.75 6.97 7.67
C ARG A 99 -10.53 7.85 7.90
N ASP A 100 -9.50 7.29 8.51
CA ASP A 100 -8.24 7.96 8.82
C ASP A 100 -7.09 6.96 8.76
N ALA A 101 -5.88 7.49 8.83
CA ALA A 101 -4.67 6.69 8.73
C ALA A 101 -4.47 5.72 9.91
N ALA A 102 -4.92 6.09 11.11
CA ALA A 102 -4.84 5.22 12.28
C ALA A 102 -5.78 4.01 12.13
N GLY A 103 -7.00 4.23 11.66
CA GLY A 103 -7.95 3.17 11.34
C GLY A 103 -7.47 2.28 10.19
N TYR A 104 -6.84 2.87 9.16
CA TYR A 104 -6.19 2.13 8.07
C TYR A 104 -5.12 1.18 8.62
N ARG A 105 -4.21 1.68 9.47
CA ARG A 105 -3.20 0.87 10.12
C ARG A 105 -3.82 -0.26 10.95
N ALA A 106 -4.80 0.08 11.78
CA ALA A 106 -5.48 -0.90 12.64
C ALA A 106 -6.19 -2.00 11.83
N PHE A 107 -6.73 -1.69 10.65
CA PHE A 107 -7.29 -2.68 9.74
C PHE A 107 -6.20 -3.64 9.21
N TYR A 108 -5.07 -3.10 8.75
CA TYR A 108 -3.98 -3.94 8.23
C TYR A 108 -3.33 -4.82 9.31
N ASP A 109 -3.25 -4.34 10.54
CA ASP A 109 -2.72 -5.12 11.68
C ASP A 109 -3.56 -6.37 12.01
N GLN A 110 -4.81 -6.44 11.54
CA GLN A 110 -5.69 -7.59 11.72
C GLN A 110 -5.66 -8.58 10.54
N LEU A 111 -5.04 -8.22 9.43
CA LEU A 111 -5.00 -9.07 8.25
C LEU A 111 -3.95 -10.18 8.37
N ALA A 112 -4.29 -11.35 7.85
CA ALA A 112 -3.33 -12.45 7.67
C ALA A 112 -2.47 -12.18 6.42
N LEU A 113 -1.56 -11.21 6.53
CA LEU A 113 -0.67 -10.82 5.44
C LEU A 113 0.31 -11.94 5.08
N GLY A 114 0.52 -12.16 3.79
CA GLY A 114 1.58 -13.04 3.31
C GLY A 114 2.95 -12.35 3.40
N PRO A 115 3.21 -11.29 2.64
CA PRO A 115 4.40 -10.47 2.78
C PRO A 115 4.17 -9.35 3.82
N ASN A 116 5.25 -8.68 4.24
CA ASN A 116 5.12 -7.40 4.92
C ASN A 116 4.55 -6.35 3.95
N VAL A 117 3.71 -5.46 4.45
CA VAL A 117 3.10 -4.39 3.65
C VAL A 117 3.48 -3.03 4.22
N ASN A 118 4.00 -2.15 3.35
CA ASN A 118 4.21 -0.74 3.62
C ASN A 118 3.30 0.08 2.70
N SER A 119 2.85 1.24 3.15
CA SER A 119 2.01 2.12 2.34
C SER A 119 2.56 3.54 2.31
N PHE A 120 2.49 4.15 1.12
CA PHE A 120 2.52 5.60 0.98
C PHE A 120 1.11 6.16 1.17
N LEU A 121 1.02 7.45 1.56
CA LEU A 121 -0.16 8.25 1.29
C LEU A 121 -0.06 8.81 -0.15
N GLY A 122 -1.08 8.61 -0.96
CA GLY A 122 -1.12 9.12 -2.33
C GLY A 122 -1.52 10.59 -2.37
N HIS A 123 -0.77 11.44 -3.09
CA HIS A 123 -1.08 12.87 -3.22
C HIS A 123 -2.46 13.13 -3.86
N SER A 124 -2.84 12.34 -4.88
CA SER A 124 -4.17 12.49 -5.51
C SER A 124 -5.29 12.13 -4.52
N GLU A 125 -5.12 11.07 -3.74
CA GLU A 125 -6.08 10.72 -2.69
C GLU A 125 -6.16 11.80 -1.61
N LEU A 126 -5.03 12.33 -1.15
CA LEU A 126 -4.98 13.41 -0.16
C LEU A 126 -5.76 14.66 -0.65
N ARG A 127 -5.57 15.04 -1.92
CA ARG A 127 -6.33 16.14 -2.53
C ARG A 127 -7.82 15.83 -2.59
N VAL A 128 -8.20 14.62 -2.98
CA VAL A 128 -9.60 14.19 -3.05
C VAL A 128 -10.24 14.21 -1.67
N ALA A 129 -9.57 13.72 -0.66
CA ALA A 129 -10.07 13.71 0.72
C ALA A 129 -10.35 15.12 1.29
N VAL A 130 -9.59 16.14 0.84
CA VAL A 130 -9.74 17.52 1.32
C VAL A 130 -10.62 18.38 0.42
N MET A 131 -10.49 18.25 -0.89
CA MET A 131 -11.13 19.12 -1.88
C MET A 131 -12.37 18.52 -2.54
N GLY A 132 -12.57 17.19 -2.39
CA GLY A 132 -13.52 16.41 -3.17
C GLY A 132 -13.01 16.08 -4.58
N LEU A 133 -13.47 14.96 -5.14
CA LEU A 133 -12.98 14.42 -6.41
C LEU A 133 -13.11 15.44 -7.56
N GLU A 134 -14.24 16.10 -7.70
CA GLU A 134 -14.49 17.04 -8.82
C GLU A 134 -13.45 18.16 -8.85
N ARG A 135 -13.20 18.83 -7.73
CA ARG A 135 -12.23 19.93 -7.65
C ARG A 135 -10.79 19.44 -7.79
N ALA A 136 -10.48 18.29 -7.20
CA ALA A 136 -9.15 17.71 -7.24
C ALA A 136 -8.69 17.41 -8.67
N ILE A 137 -9.57 16.90 -9.53
CA ILE A 137 -9.25 16.55 -10.93
C ILE A 137 -9.24 17.77 -11.87
N GLN A 138 -9.84 18.90 -11.51
CA GLN A 138 -9.92 20.11 -12.34
C GLN A 138 -8.68 21.02 -12.22
N LYS A 139 -7.61 20.59 -11.55
CA LYS A 139 -6.38 21.40 -11.33
C LYS A 139 -6.63 22.73 -10.60
N ILE A 140 -7.67 22.77 -9.79
CA ILE A 140 -7.94 23.94 -8.95
C ILE A 140 -6.86 24.01 -7.86
N THR A 141 -6.28 25.19 -7.71
CA THR A 141 -5.32 25.44 -6.62
C THR A 141 -6.03 25.34 -5.28
N PRO A 142 -5.52 24.54 -4.32
CA PRO A 142 -6.06 24.50 -2.98
C PRO A 142 -6.00 25.89 -2.32
N THR A 143 -6.97 26.19 -1.47
CA THR A 143 -6.90 27.32 -0.56
C THR A 143 -5.86 27.08 0.54
N GLU A 144 -5.43 28.13 1.24
CA GLU A 144 -4.51 28.00 2.38
C GLU A 144 -5.05 27.05 3.48
N ALA A 145 -6.35 27.11 3.74
CA ALA A 145 -7.00 26.22 4.71
C ALA A 145 -6.99 24.75 4.25
N GLU A 146 -7.19 24.49 2.95
CA GLU A 146 -7.11 23.15 2.38
C GLU A 146 -5.68 22.63 2.40
N LEU A 147 -4.69 23.47 2.10
CA LEU A 147 -3.28 23.10 2.22
C LEU A 147 -2.91 22.74 3.66
N ALA A 148 -3.28 23.57 4.63
CA ALA A 148 -3.05 23.28 6.05
C ALA A 148 -3.71 21.98 6.49
N ARG A 149 -4.91 21.66 5.98
CA ARG A 149 -5.56 20.36 6.25
C ARG A 149 -4.84 19.20 5.60
N MET A 150 -4.30 19.36 4.38
CA MET A 150 -3.50 18.33 3.72
C MET A 150 -2.20 18.06 4.50
N GLU A 151 -1.52 19.11 4.96
CA GLU A 151 -0.32 18.99 5.80
C GLU A 151 -0.62 18.19 7.07
N GLN A 152 -1.69 18.55 7.78
CA GLN A 152 -2.11 17.84 8.98
C GLN A 152 -2.41 16.35 8.70
N LEU A 153 -3.16 16.05 7.64
CA LEU A 153 -3.48 14.65 7.27
C LEU A 153 -2.24 13.86 6.87
N LEU A 154 -1.26 14.50 6.23
CA LEU A 154 0.01 13.87 5.92
C LEU A 154 0.80 13.55 7.19
N GLU A 155 0.88 14.48 8.15
CA GLU A 155 1.51 14.24 9.45
C GLU A 155 0.83 13.08 10.19
N GLU A 156 -0.51 13.10 10.28
CA GLU A 156 -1.31 12.02 10.88
C GLU A 156 -1.02 10.66 10.20
N ALA A 157 -0.85 10.64 8.87
CA ALA A 157 -0.55 9.42 8.13
C ALA A 157 0.87 8.90 8.38
N LEU A 158 1.85 9.79 8.46
CA LEU A 158 3.23 9.44 8.80
C LEU A 158 3.33 8.90 10.24
N ASP A 159 2.65 9.53 11.17
CA ASP A 159 2.57 9.09 12.57
C ASP A 159 1.89 7.72 12.70
N ALA A 160 0.90 7.43 11.87
CA ALA A 160 0.24 6.13 11.80
C ALA A 160 1.09 5.03 11.13
N GLY A 161 2.22 5.40 10.49
CA GLY A 161 3.17 4.46 9.90
C GLY A 161 3.19 4.40 8.37
N CYS A 162 2.54 5.33 7.66
CA CYS A 162 2.82 5.53 6.25
C CYS A 162 4.29 5.94 6.06
N ILE A 163 4.94 5.39 5.04
CA ILE A 163 6.39 5.59 4.84
C ILE A 163 6.74 6.87 4.06
N GLY A 164 5.74 7.63 3.63
CA GLY A 164 5.91 8.88 2.90
C GLY A 164 4.70 9.27 2.07
N LEU A 165 4.88 10.28 1.22
CA LEU A 165 3.92 10.76 0.23
C LEU A 165 4.33 10.27 -1.16
N SER A 166 3.43 9.62 -1.90
CA SER A 166 3.65 9.30 -3.30
C SER A 166 3.06 10.36 -4.21
N VAL A 167 3.80 10.72 -5.25
CA VAL A 167 3.37 11.71 -6.24
C VAL A 167 3.59 11.14 -7.63
N MET A 168 2.62 11.34 -8.52
CA MET A 168 2.75 11.04 -9.94
C MET A 168 2.52 12.33 -10.72
N THR A 169 3.48 12.70 -11.57
CA THR A 169 3.32 13.82 -12.48
C THR A 169 2.95 13.30 -13.87
N THR A 170 1.72 13.50 -14.27
CA THR A 170 1.22 13.15 -15.59
C THR A 170 0.86 14.40 -16.39
N ARG A 171 0.53 14.22 -17.68
CA ARG A 171 -0.06 15.33 -18.46
C ARG A 171 -1.41 15.79 -17.89
N LEU A 172 -2.04 14.98 -17.06
CA LEU A 172 -3.28 15.30 -16.36
C LEU A 172 -3.05 16.18 -15.12
N ASP A 173 -1.83 16.21 -14.60
CA ASP A 173 -1.45 16.97 -13.41
C ASP A 173 -0.77 18.32 -13.72
N LYS A 174 -0.72 18.72 -15.00
CA LYS A 174 -0.13 19.99 -15.46
C LYS A 174 -1.17 21.07 -15.59
#